data_bdb98b5e9a06be64e1b31c899218bcd4
#
_entry.id   bdb98b5e9a06be64e1b31c899218bcd4
#
_cell.length_a   1.000
_cell.length_b   1.000
_cell.length_c   1.000
_cell.angle_alpha   90.00
_cell.angle_beta   90.00
_cell.angle_gamma   90.00
#
_symmetry.space_group_name_H-M   'P 1'
#
loop_
_entity.id
_entity.type
_entity.pdbx_description
1 polymer ?
#
loop_
_entity_poly.entity_id
_entity_poly.type
_entity_poly.pdbx_seq_one_letter_code
_entity_poly.pdbx_strand_id
1 'polypeptide(L)'
;MLRRYLLFHKPYNVVCQFSQTEPDRLTLKSYINVPDVYPVGRLDQDSEGLLLLTNDGRLQHQLTDPKFHHPKTYLVQVEGIPTDAHLEQLRRGVVLNFKGNLYRTLPAQVELKNITIPDRVPPIRYRAHIPTSWLEITLIEGKNRQIRRMTAHIGFPTLRLIRIKIGHLPLEPLQSGQWRELTLSEIKQDLRCFF
;
A
#
# COMPACT_ATOMS: atom_id res chain seq x y z
N MET A 1 25.16 9.08 13.03
CA MET A 1 24.78 8.78 11.63
C MET A 1 23.65 9.72 11.24
N LEU A 2 23.71 10.33 10.05
CA LEU A 2 22.65 11.22 9.56
C LEU A 2 21.39 10.40 9.29
N ARG A 3 20.24 10.84 9.82
CA ARG A 3 18.95 10.19 9.53
C ARG A 3 18.51 10.51 8.11
N ARG A 4 18.08 9.49 7.39
CA ARG A 4 17.59 9.60 6.02
C ARG A 4 16.17 9.08 5.92
N TYR A 5 15.36 9.75 5.14
CA TYR A 5 13.95 9.43 4.91
C TYR A 5 13.68 9.50 3.42
N LEU A 6 13.28 8.40 2.81
CA LEU A 6 13.02 8.32 1.38
C LEU A 6 11.57 7.95 1.13
N LEU A 7 10.92 8.70 0.26
CA LEU A 7 9.64 8.37 -0.32
C LEU A 7 9.88 7.71 -1.68
N PHE A 8 9.41 6.50 -1.87
CA PHE A 8 9.56 5.74 -3.10
C PHE A 8 8.21 5.31 -3.65
N HIS A 9 8.01 5.51 -4.95
CA HIS A 9 6.89 4.91 -5.66
C HIS A 9 7.30 3.52 -6.17
N LYS A 10 7.03 2.50 -5.36
CA LYS A 10 7.35 1.12 -5.70
C LYS A 10 6.55 0.65 -6.92
N PRO A 11 7.18 0.21 -8.00
CA PRO A 11 6.50 -0.39 -9.14
C PRO A 11 5.87 -1.74 -8.82
N TYR A 12 4.95 -2.18 -9.68
CA TYR A 12 4.49 -3.57 -9.73
C TYR A 12 5.66 -4.53 -9.94
N ASN A 13 5.55 -5.75 -9.40
CA ASN A 13 6.52 -6.84 -9.55
C ASN A 13 7.91 -6.59 -8.93
N VAL A 14 8.05 -5.60 -8.05
CA VAL A 14 9.28 -5.33 -7.29
C VAL A 14 9.13 -5.86 -5.86
N VAL A 15 10.12 -6.63 -5.41
CA VAL A 15 10.15 -7.17 -4.04
C VAL A 15 10.70 -6.16 -3.06
N CYS A 16 10.05 -6.01 -1.90
CA CYS A 16 10.47 -5.10 -0.81
C CYS A 16 11.68 -5.65 -0.03
N GLN A 17 12.81 -5.81 -0.70
CA GLN A 17 14.10 -6.18 -0.10
C GLN A 17 15.25 -5.66 -0.96
N PHE A 18 16.43 -5.48 -0.36
CA PHE A 18 17.65 -5.09 -1.08
C PHE A 18 18.49 -6.30 -1.55
N SER A 19 18.37 -7.44 -0.85
CA SER A 19 19.05 -8.67 -1.26
C SER A 19 18.42 -9.23 -2.54
N GLN A 20 19.26 -9.59 -3.50
CA GLN A 20 18.83 -10.25 -4.72
C GLN A 20 19.05 -11.76 -4.55
N THR A 21 17.96 -12.51 -4.51
CA THR A 21 17.98 -13.96 -4.35
C THR A 21 17.87 -14.72 -5.67
N GLU A 22 17.38 -14.05 -6.71
CA GLU A 22 17.18 -14.60 -8.06
C GLU A 22 17.66 -13.58 -9.09
N PRO A 23 18.38 -13.98 -10.16
CA PRO A 23 19.02 -13.06 -11.11
C PRO A 23 18.05 -12.06 -11.76
N ASP A 24 16.85 -12.51 -12.15
CA ASP A 24 15.87 -11.72 -12.92
C ASP A 24 14.82 -11.02 -12.05
N ARG A 25 14.94 -11.14 -10.72
CA ARG A 25 13.96 -10.60 -9.81
C ARG A 25 14.27 -9.16 -9.42
N LEU A 26 13.39 -8.24 -9.77
CA LEU A 26 13.52 -6.83 -9.39
C LEU A 26 13.32 -6.66 -7.88
N THR A 27 14.27 -5.96 -7.26
CA THR A 27 14.26 -5.64 -5.82
C THR A 27 14.41 -4.13 -5.61
N LEU A 28 14.37 -3.66 -4.38
CA LEU A 28 14.62 -2.24 -4.06
C LEU A 28 16.01 -1.79 -4.52
N LYS A 29 16.99 -2.69 -4.58
CA LYS A 29 18.34 -2.40 -5.04
C LYS A 29 18.37 -1.92 -6.50
N SER A 30 17.41 -2.34 -7.33
CA SER A 30 17.31 -1.92 -8.73
C SER A 30 16.91 -0.45 -8.91
N TYR A 31 16.39 0.20 -7.86
CA TYR A 31 15.86 1.57 -7.91
C TYR A 31 16.53 2.52 -6.92
N ILE A 32 17.00 2.01 -5.78
CA ILE A 32 17.50 2.82 -4.66
C ILE A 32 18.95 2.46 -4.40
N ASN A 33 19.85 3.40 -4.72
CA ASN A 33 21.29 3.28 -4.50
C ASN A 33 21.78 3.96 -3.22
N VAL A 34 20.85 4.27 -2.30
CA VAL A 34 21.14 4.92 -1.05
C VAL A 34 21.49 3.86 0.01
N PRO A 35 22.68 3.90 0.60
CA PRO A 35 23.07 2.92 1.62
C PRO A 35 22.30 3.10 2.93
N ASP A 36 22.26 2.03 3.72
CA ASP A 36 21.78 2.00 5.11
C ASP A 36 20.33 2.46 5.31
N VAL A 37 19.47 2.39 4.28
CA VAL A 37 18.04 2.63 4.40
C VAL A 37 17.26 1.32 4.27
N TYR A 38 16.19 1.20 5.06
CA TYR A 38 15.36 -0.01 5.12
C TYR A 38 13.88 0.35 4.94
N PRO A 39 13.08 -0.51 4.31
CA PRO A 39 11.66 -0.23 4.10
C PRO A 39 10.90 -0.21 5.43
N VAL A 40 10.04 0.79 5.60
CA VAL A 40 9.11 0.92 6.72
C VAL A 40 7.86 0.10 6.43
N GLY A 41 7.82 -1.10 6.96
CA GLY A 41 6.83 -2.10 6.56
C GLY A 41 7.09 -2.62 5.15
N ARG A 42 6.07 -3.27 4.57
CA ARG A 42 6.21 -3.92 3.26
C ARG A 42 5.00 -3.62 2.38
N LEU A 43 5.23 -3.59 1.09
CA LEU A 43 4.23 -3.82 0.05
C LEU A 43 4.49 -5.19 -0.55
N ASP A 44 3.44 -5.92 -0.88
CA ASP A 44 3.57 -7.19 -1.61
C ASP A 44 4.21 -6.94 -2.98
N GLN A 45 4.78 -7.95 -3.59
CA GLN A 45 5.40 -7.86 -4.92
C GLN A 45 4.41 -7.35 -5.98
N ASP A 46 3.16 -7.79 -5.89
CA ASP A 46 2.05 -7.42 -6.78
C ASP A 46 1.31 -6.14 -6.36
N SER A 47 1.85 -5.37 -5.43
CA SER A 47 1.30 -4.08 -4.98
C SER A 47 2.24 -2.95 -5.34
N GLU A 48 1.67 -1.77 -5.61
CA GLU A 48 2.36 -0.58 -6.08
C GLU A 48 2.26 0.58 -5.06
N GLY A 49 3.01 1.64 -5.31
CA GLY A 49 2.81 2.93 -4.66
C GLY A 49 3.78 3.23 -3.54
N LEU A 50 3.32 4.05 -2.60
CA LEU A 50 4.13 4.66 -1.56
C LEU A 50 4.81 3.64 -0.67
N LEU A 51 6.14 3.62 -0.70
CA LEU A 51 6.99 2.92 0.23
C LEU A 51 7.94 3.93 0.88
N LEU A 52 7.89 4.02 2.20
CA LEU A 52 8.84 4.81 2.98
C LEU A 52 10.06 3.95 3.31
N LEU A 53 11.28 4.52 3.17
CA LEU A 53 12.51 3.89 3.62
C LEU A 53 13.26 4.84 4.55
N THR A 54 13.93 4.28 5.56
CA THR A 54 14.70 5.08 6.52
C THR A 54 15.75 4.23 7.25
N ASN A 55 16.74 4.92 7.84
CA ASN A 55 17.64 4.35 8.83
C ASN A 55 17.25 4.74 10.28
N ASP A 56 16.07 5.37 10.45
CA ASP A 56 15.55 5.73 11.78
C ASP A 56 14.65 4.60 12.32
N GLY A 57 15.20 3.74 13.18
CA GLY A 57 14.46 2.63 13.78
C GLY A 57 13.30 3.07 14.68
N ARG A 58 13.32 4.29 15.26
CA ARG A 58 12.19 4.81 16.05
C ARG A 58 11.00 5.11 15.16
N LEU A 59 11.22 5.82 14.04
CA LEU A 59 10.19 6.10 13.06
C LEU A 59 9.63 4.79 12.49
N GLN A 60 10.51 3.85 12.12
CA GLN A 60 10.09 2.54 11.61
C GLN A 60 9.16 1.83 12.60
N HIS A 61 9.53 1.78 13.89
CA HIS A 61 8.70 1.15 14.92
C HIS A 61 7.34 1.84 15.05
N GLN A 62 7.30 3.18 15.13
CA GLN A 62 6.05 3.92 15.24
C GLN A 62 5.09 3.66 14.06
N LEU A 63 5.59 3.59 12.84
CA LEU A 63 4.76 3.42 11.64
C LEU A 63 4.33 1.97 11.39
N THR A 64 5.04 0.99 11.95
CA THR A 64 4.79 -0.44 11.70
C THR A 64 4.08 -1.15 12.85
N ASP A 65 4.24 -0.67 14.09
CA ASP A 65 3.58 -1.28 15.24
C ASP A 65 2.05 -1.01 15.18
N PRO A 66 1.22 -2.06 15.18
CA PRO A 66 -0.23 -1.95 15.07
C PRO A 66 -0.88 -1.05 16.13
N LYS A 67 -0.26 -0.92 17.32
CA LYS A 67 -0.80 -0.10 18.42
C LYS A 67 -0.93 1.39 18.09
N PHE A 68 -0.18 1.89 17.13
CA PHE A 68 -0.22 3.31 16.74
C PHE A 68 -1.29 3.61 15.68
N HIS A 69 -1.93 2.60 15.11
CA HIS A 69 -3.04 2.75 14.17
C HIS A 69 -2.79 3.75 13.02
N HIS A 70 -1.56 3.83 12.52
CA HIS A 70 -1.25 4.73 11.41
C HIS A 70 -2.07 4.40 10.16
N PRO A 71 -2.90 5.35 9.67
CA PRO A 71 -3.74 5.10 8.51
C PRO A 71 -2.90 4.94 7.25
N LYS A 72 -3.33 4.03 6.40
CA LYS A 72 -2.75 3.77 5.08
C LYS A 72 -3.88 3.75 4.07
N THR A 73 -3.80 4.63 3.07
CA THR A 73 -4.82 4.78 2.03
C THR A 73 -4.36 4.16 0.72
N TYR A 74 -5.25 3.44 0.10
CA TYR A 74 -5.00 2.70 -1.13
C TYR A 74 -6.03 3.00 -2.20
N LEU A 75 -5.60 3.09 -3.46
CA LEU A 75 -6.45 2.93 -4.62
C LEU A 75 -6.46 1.47 -5.02
N VAL A 76 -7.66 0.93 -5.16
CA VAL A 76 -7.91 -0.51 -5.35
C VAL A 76 -8.78 -0.68 -6.58
N GLN A 77 -8.21 -1.18 -7.67
CA GLN A 77 -9.01 -1.58 -8.83
C GLN A 77 -9.55 -2.98 -8.58
N VAL A 78 -10.86 -3.11 -8.64
CA VAL A 78 -11.57 -4.38 -8.45
C VAL A 78 -12.28 -4.80 -9.70
N GLU A 79 -12.51 -6.09 -9.83
CA GLU A 79 -13.36 -6.68 -10.86
C GLU A 79 -14.84 -6.45 -10.50
N GLY A 80 -15.63 -5.95 -11.43
CA GLY A 80 -17.04 -5.62 -11.20
C GLY A 80 -17.28 -4.21 -10.64
N ILE A 81 -18.52 -3.91 -10.31
CA ILE A 81 -18.98 -2.62 -9.77
C ILE A 81 -19.69 -2.90 -8.44
N PRO A 82 -19.02 -2.70 -7.29
CA PRO A 82 -19.63 -2.88 -5.98
C PRO A 82 -20.77 -1.86 -5.76
N THR A 83 -21.88 -2.31 -5.20
CA THR A 83 -22.94 -1.43 -4.70
C THR A 83 -22.56 -0.86 -3.32
N ASP A 84 -23.29 0.16 -2.86
CA ASP A 84 -23.04 0.72 -1.53
C ASP A 84 -23.22 -0.30 -0.41
N ALA A 85 -24.14 -1.26 -0.56
CA ALA A 85 -24.31 -2.36 0.39
C ALA A 85 -23.05 -3.25 0.51
N HIS A 86 -22.29 -3.45 -0.58
CA HIS A 86 -21.01 -4.16 -0.54
C HIS A 86 -19.92 -3.31 0.13
N LEU A 87 -19.89 -1.99 -0.15
CA LEU A 87 -18.94 -1.08 0.47
C LEU A 87 -19.17 -0.97 1.99
N GLU A 88 -20.43 -0.98 2.41
CA GLU A 88 -20.80 -0.92 3.83
C GLU A 88 -20.30 -2.15 4.61
N GLN A 89 -20.24 -3.32 4.00
CA GLN A 89 -19.63 -4.50 4.62
C GLN A 89 -18.16 -4.26 4.92
N LEU A 90 -17.41 -3.65 3.97
CA LEU A 90 -16.00 -3.30 4.19
C LEU A 90 -15.84 -2.23 5.27
N ARG A 91 -16.70 -1.21 5.30
CA ARG A 91 -16.69 -0.15 6.30
C ARG A 91 -16.89 -0.69 7.72
N ARG A 92 -17.80 -1.67 7.91
CA ARG A 92 -18.04 -2.33 9.21
C ARG A 92 -17.00 -3.38 9.59
N GLY A 93 -16.14 -3.75 8.65
CA GLY A 93 -15.20 -4.84 8.81
C GLY A 93 -15.83 -6.22 8.54
N VAL A 94 -15.03 -7.08 7.92
CA VAL A 94 -15.41 -8.43 7.48
C VAL A 94 -14.62 -9.50 8.24
N VAL A 95 -15.19 -10.69 8.36
CA VAL A 95 -14.51 -11.83 8.99
C VAL A 95 -13.69 -12.55 7.95
N LEU A 96 -12.38 -12.59 8.13
CA LEU A 96 -11.42 -13.25 7.25
C LEU A 96 -10.75 -14.42 7.95
N ASN A 97 -10.41 -15.44 7.19
CA ASN A 97 -9.60 -16.56 7.69
C ASN A 97 -8.12 -16.33 7.40
N PHE A 98 -7.31 -16.21 8.45
CA PHE A 98 -5.85 -16.14 8.35
C PHE A 98 -5.23 -17.43 8.91
N LYS A 99 -4.89 -18.37 8.02
CA LYS A 99 -4.25 -19.65 8.38
C LYS A 99 -5.02 -20.43 9.45
N GLY A 100 -6.33 -20.56 9.29
CA GLY A 100 -7.21 -21.26 10.22
C GLY A 100 -7.81 -20.40 11.34
N ASN A 101 -7.27 -19.19 11.57
CA ASN A 101 -7.80 -18.28 12.59
C ASN A 101 -8.77 -17.27 11.96
N LEU A 102 -10.00 -17.22 12.47
CA LEU A 102 -10.97 -16.20 12.10
C LEU A 102 -10.60 -14.87 12.75
N TYR A 103 -10.55 -13.83 11.91
CA TYR A 103 -10.24 -12.47 12.34
C TYR A 103 -11.24 -11.50 11.74
N ARG A 104 -11.90 -10.71 12.59
CA ARG A 104 -12.72 -9.60 12.11
C ARG A 104 -11.83 -8.38 11.88
N THR A 105 -11.81 -7.87 10.66
CA THR A 105 -11.05 -6.66 10.33
C THR A 105 -11.61 -5.46 11.10
N LEU A 106 -10.75 -4.50 11.41
CA LEU A 106 -11.19 -3.21 11.92
C LEU A 106 -12.04 -2.48 10.88
N PRO A 107 -12.91 -1.54 11.32
CA PRO A 107 -13.62 -0.65 10.41
C PRO A 107 -12.68 0.07 9.45
N ALA A 108 -13.12 0.24 8.20
CA ALA A 108 -12.35 0.90 7.15
C ALA A 108 -13.12 2.11 6.60
N GLN A 109 -12.41 3.11 6.08
CA GLN A 109 -13.02 4.11 5.22
C GLN A 109 -12.99 3.57 3.80
N VAL A 110 -14.13 3.56 3.11
CA VAL A 110 -14.26 2.99 1.76
C VAL A 110 -15.15 3.87 0.91
N GLU A 111 -14.65 4.28 -0.24
CA GLU A 111 -15.37 5.10 -1.23
C GLU A 111 -15.19 4.54 -2.63
N LEU A 112 -16.24 4.60 -3.44
CA LEU A 112 -16.16 4.37 -4.88
C LEU A 112 -15.60 5.65 -5.53
N LYS A 113 -14.59 5.51 -6.40
CA LYS A 113 -13.96 6.64 -7.09
C LYS A 113 -14.22 6.55 -8.59
N ASN A 114 -14.63 7.67 -9.16
CA ASN A 114 -14.70 7.84 -10.61
C ASN A 114 -13.40 8.51 -11.08
N ILE A 115 -12.36 7.71 -11.30
CA ILE A 115 -11.03 8.16 -11.68
C ILE A 115 -10.48 7.30 -12.82
N THR A 116 -9.60 7.90 -13.61
CA THR A 116 -8.81 7.20 -14.62
C THR A 116 -7.34 7.28 -14.21
N ILE A 117 -6.69 6.14 -14.10
CA ILE A 117 -5.27 6.02 -13.76
C ILE A 117 -4.57 5.35 -14.93
N PRO A 118 -3.39 5.84 -15.37
CA PRO A 118 -2.61 5.19 -16.41
C PRO A 118 -2.36 3.71 -16.09
N ASP A 119 -2.40 2.88 -17.10
CA ASP A 119 -2.12 1.45 -16.92
C ASP A 119 -0.71 1.23 -16.37
N ARG A 120 -0.58 0.19 -15.53
CA ARG A 120 0.73 -0.31 -15.11
C ARG A 120 1.38 -1.14 -16.21
N VAL A 121 2.65 -1.38 -16.09
CA VAL A 121 3.42 -2.28 -16.97
C VAL A 121 3.85 -3.52 -16.16
N PRO A 122 3.48 -4.74 -16.61
CA PRO A 122 2.49 -5.08 -17.64
C PRO A 122 1.05 -4.68 -17.21
N PRO A 123 0.11 -4.46 -18.15
CA PRO A 123 -1.26 -4.08 -17.79
C PRO A 123 -1.97 -5.17 -16.99
N ILE A 124 -3.07 -4.81 -16.34
CA ILE A 124 -3.94 -5.82 -15.71
C ILE A 124 -4.54 -6.73 -16.78
N ARG A 125 -4.94 -7.93 -16.37
CA ARG A 125 -5.68 -8.83 -17.28
C ARG A 125 -7.00 -8.18 -17.67
N TYR A 126 -7.16 -7.92 -18.95
CA TYR A 126 -8.43 -7.41 -19.53
C TYR A 126 -9.43 -8.55 -19.77
N ARG A 127 -10.69 -8.31 -19.39
CA ARG A 127 -11.84 -9.19 -19.67
C ARG A 127 -12.95 -8.35 -20.29
N ALA A 128 -13.23 -8.55 -21.57
CA ALA A 128 -14.11 -7.68 -22.36
C ALA A 128 -15.53 -7.48 -21.78
N HIS A 129 -16.07 -8.46 -21.05
CA HIS A 129 -17.43 -8.42 -20.53
C HIS A 129 -17.54 -8.18 -19.02
N ILE A 130 -16.42 -7.91 -18.35
CA ILE A 130 -16.42 -7.67 -16.91
C ILE A 130 -15.88 -6.26 -16.66
N PRO A 131 -16.74 -5.34 -16.21
CA PRO A 131 -16.30 -3.99 -15.88
C PRO A 131 -15.33 -4.00 -14.70
N THR A 132 -14.57 -2.93 -14.55
CA THR A 132 -13.75 -2.70 -13.36
C THR A 132 -14.13 -1.37 -12.72
N SER A 133 -13.88 -1.23 -11.43
CA SER A 133 -14.10 0.01 -10.71
C SER A 133 -12.96 0.29 -9.74
N TRP A 134 -12.81 1.56 -9.37
CA TRP A 134 -11.80 1.99 -8.40
C TRP A 134 -12.44 2.28 -7.05
N LEU A 135 -11.83 1.73 -6.00
CA LEU A 135 -12.15 2.05 -4.61
C LEU A 135 -10.97 2.79 -3.98
N GLU A 136 -11.27 3.77 -3.13
CA GLU A 136 -10.30 4.28 -2.17
C GLU A 136 -10.59 3.62 -0.82
N ILE A 137 -9.58 2.95 -0.25
CA ILE A 137 -9.70 2.23 1.01
C ILE A 137 -8.63 2.70 1.97
N THR A 138 -9.05 3.20 3.15
CA THR A 138 -8.13 3.55 4.25
C THR A 138 -8.27 2.56 5.39
N LEU A 139 -7.13 1.96 5.78
CA LEU A 139 -7.02 1.03 6.91
C LEU A 139 -6.08 1.60 7.97
N ILE A 140 -6.35 1.29 9.24
CA ILE A 140 -5.49 1.58 10.40
C ILE A 140 -4.74 0.34 10.90
N GLU A 141 -4.79 -0.75 10.17
CA GLU A 141 -4.13 -2.03 10.44
C GLU A 141 -3.46 -2.57 9.16
N GLY A 142 -2.77 -3.70 9.24
CA GLY A 142 -2.07 -4.26 8.07
C GLY A 142 -1.79 -5.75 8.21
N LYS A 143 -2.81 -6.59 8.06
CA LYS A 143 -2.63 -8.05 7.96
C LYS A 143 -2.16 -8.45 6.56
N ASN A 144 -1.56 -9.63 6.46
CA ASN A 144 -1.09 -10.17 5.19
C ASN A 144 -2.19 -10.17 4.12
N ARG A 145 -1.95 -9.44 3.02
CA ARG A 145 -2.85 -9.30 1.86
C ARG A 145 -4.28 -8.91 2.22
N GLN A 146 -4.43 -8.09 3.28
CA GLN A 146 -5.72 -7.80 3.89
C GLN A 146 -6.74 -7.22 2.89
N ILE A 147 -6.41 -6.14 2.17
CA ILE A 147 -7.32 -5.52 1.20
C ILE A 147 -7.78 -6.52 0.15
N ARG A 148 -6.87 -7.30 -0.43
CA ARG A 148 -7.21 -8.32 -1.43
C ARG A 148 -8.15 -9.39 -0.89
N ARG A 149 -8.02 -9.75 0.38
CA ARG A 149 -8.93 -10.69 1.04
C ARG A 149 -10.28 -10.05 1.34
N MET A 150 -10.30 -8.79 1.78
CA MET A 150 -11.52 -8.03 2.06
C MET A 150 -12.37 -7.87 0.79
N THR A 151 -11.77 -7.42 -0.30
CA THR A 151 -12.49 -7.23 -1.58
C THR A 151 -12.96 -8.55 -2.19
N ALA A 152 -12.14 -9.60 -2.12
CA ALA A 152 -12.54 -10.93 -2.56
C ALA A 152 -13.68 -11.51 -1.71
N HIS A 153 -13.71 -11.24 -0.39
CA HIS A 153 -14.76 -11.69 0.52
C HIS A 153 -16.15 -11.14 0.14
N ILE A 154 -16.20 -9.89 -0.36
CA ILE A 154 -17.45 -9.28 -0.83
C ILE A 154 -17.73 -9.57 -2.31
N GLY A 155 -16.95 -10.45 -2.97
CA GLY A 155 -17.17 -10.86 -4.37
C GLY A 155 -16.49 -10.01 -5.44
N PHE A 156 -15.63 -9.05 -5.08
CA PHE A 156 -14.97 -8.12 -6.02
C PHE A 156 -13.44 -8.23 -5.91
N PRO A 157 -12.80 -9.23 -6.57
CA PRO A 157 -11.37 -9.47 -6.46
C PRO A 157 -10.53 -8.26 -6.88
N THR A 158 -9.48 -7.97 -6.15
CA THR A 158 -8.52 -6.90 -6.48
C THR A 158 -7.68 -7.28 -7.70
N LEU A 159 -7.69 -6.43 -8.72
CA LEU A 159 -6.85 -6.50 -9.92
C LEU A 159 -5.57 -5.69 -9.76
N ARG A 160 -5.66 -4.48 -9.17
CA ARG A 160 -4.55 -3.57 -8.95
C ARG A 160 -4.66 -2.92 -7.57
N LEU A 161 -3.52 -2.71 -6.90
CA LEU A 161 -3.46 -2.15 -5.56
C LEU A 161 -2.30 -1.15 -5.47
N ILE A 162 -2.62 0.11 -5.21
CA ILE A 162 -1.66 1.21 -5.15
C ILE A 162 -1.79 1.90 -3.78
N ARG A 163 -0.76 1.89 -2.95
CA ARG A 163 -0.77 2.70 -1.73
C ARG A 163 -0.48 4.16 -2.07
N ILE A 164 -1.43 5.04 -1.81
CA ILE A 164 -1.33 6.46 -2.16
C ILE A 164 -1.01 7.38 -0.97
N LYS A 165 -1.22 6.90 0.29
CA LYS A 165 -0.89 7.69 1.49
C LYS A 165 -0.46 6.80 2.65
N ILE A 166 0.41 7.35 3.51
CA ILE A 166 0.67 6.89 4.88
C ILE A 166 0.48 8.11 5.79
N GLY A 167 -0.48 8.07 6.72
CA GLY A 167 -0.88 9.28 7.44
C GLY A 167 -1.39 10.35 6.47
N HIS A 168 -0.79 11.52 6.50
CA HIS A 168 -1.03 12.62 5.55
C HIS A 168 0.03 12.68 4.43
N LEU A 169 1.10 11.87 4.50
CA LEU A 169 2.15 11.84 3.49
C LEU A 169 1.61 11.22 2.18
N PRO A 170 1.50 12.01 1.09
CA PRO A 170 0.98 11.52 -0.18
C PRO A 170 2.07 10.89 -1.03
N LEU A 171 1.66 10.03 -1.97
CA LEU A 171 2.54 9.47 -3.01
C LEU A 171 2.95 10.52 -4.04
N GLU A 172 2.00 11.37 -4.44
CA GLU A 172 2.22 12.40 -5.45
C GLU A 172 3.28 13.43 -5.02
N PRO A 173 4.05 13.96 -5.98
CA PRO A 173 3.93 13.80 -7.44
C PRO A 173 4.79 12.68 -8.04
N LEU A 174 5.28 11.70 -7.28
CA LEU A 174 6.23 10.69 -7.77
C LEU A 174 5.62 9.75 -8.80
N GLN A 175 6.32 9.56 -9.91
CA GLN A 175 6.00 8.52 -10.89
C GLN A 175 6.54 7.15 -10.46
N SER A 176 6.00 6.08 -11.03
CA SER A 176 6.43 4.71 -10.73
C SER A 176 7.94 4.53 -10.96
N GLY A 177 8.64 3.98 -9.97
CA GLY A 177 10.09 3.81 -9.96
C GLY A 177 10.89 5.02 -9.46
N GLN A 178 10.25 6.16 -9.25
CA GLN A 178 10.92 7.35 -8.72
C GLN A 178 10.94 7.37 -7.19
N TRP A 179 11.96 8.03 -6.64
CA TRP A 179 12.06 8.31 -5.21
C TRP A 179 12.60 9.73 -4.98
N ARG A 180 12.32 10.26 -3.80
CA ARG A 180 12.90 11.51 -3.29
C ARG A 180 13.23 11.42 -1.82
N GLU A 181 14.11 12.27 -1.35
CA GLU A 181 14.32 12.46 0.09
C GLU A 181 13.17 13.29 0.68
N LEU A 182 12.86 12.99 1.93
CA LEU A 182 11.94 13.74 2.76
C LEU A 182 12.72 14.54 3.80
N THR A 183 12.26 15.74 4.05
CA THR A 183 12.77 16.55 5.17
C THR A 183 12.19 16.07 6.50
N LEU A 184 12.86 16.37 7.58
CA LEU A 184 12.34 16.08 8.92
C LEU A 184 11.04 16.83 9.22
N SER A 185 10.83 17.99 8.60
CA SER A 185 9.59 18.77 8.71
C SER A 185 8.42 18.02 8.10
N GLU A 186 8.57 17.47 6.88
CA GLU A 186 7.53 16.64 6.22
C GLU A 186 7.20 15.40 7.07
N ILE A 187 8.22 14.72 7.63
CA ILE A 187 8.01 13.56 8.49
C ILE A 187 7.16 13.92 9.72
N LYS A 188 7.48 15.04 10.40
CA LYS A 188 6.73 15.49 11.58
C LYS A 188 5.31 15.91 11.25
N GLN A 189 5.14 16.66 10.17
CA GLN A 189 3.85 17.22 9.76
C GLN A 189 2.91 16.13 9.23
N ASP A 190 3.40 15.30 8.31
CA ASP A 190 2.56 14.39 7.54
C ASP A 190 2.33 13.05 8.24
N LEU A 191 3.30 12.58 9.03
CA LEU A 191 3.18 11.31 9.74
C LEU A 191 2.75 11.47 11.20
N ARG A 192 2.75 12.70 11.74
CA ARG A 192 2.43 13.01 13.15
C ARG A 192 3.19 12.11 14.14
N CYS A 193 4.40 11.75 13.79
CA CYS A 193 5.26 10.94 14.65
C CYS A 193 5.99 11.84 15.66
N PHE A 194 6.04 11.38 16.91
CA PHE A 194 6.78 12.06 17.96
C PHE A 194 8.24 11.56 17.94
N PHE A 195 9.18 12.49 17.95
CA PHE A 195 10.62 12.22 18.00
C PHE A 195 11.18 12.50 19.38
#